data_5d589358572dccf89d4a5515e4eea2fe
#
_entry.id   5d589358572dccf89d4a5515e4eea2fe
#
_cell.length_a   1.000
_cell.length_b   1.000
_cell.length_c   1.000
_cell.angle_alpha   90.00
_cell.angle_beta   90.00
_cell.angle_gamma   90.00
#
_symmetry.space_group_name_H-M   'P 1'
#
loop_
_entity.id
_entity.type
_entity.pdbx_description
1 polymer ?
#
loop_
_entity_poly.entity_id
_entity_poly.type
_entity_poly.pdbx_seq_one_letter_code
_entity_poly.pdbx_strand_id
1 'polypeptide(L)'
;QDIGVKGIVHTVAEIQDCHNPYDSFALHKAALIATGIIPLSEEADLTEILKRLGGGIYLSTQVIGIPKGSGLGTSSILSGACVKGIFEFLGQEKTNEEIYQIVLGMEQIMSTGGGWQDQVGGLTNGIKLITTRPGMAQKIMVEEINVPEEAMAELQERFAVIYTGQRRLARNLLRDVVGGYIGARPESVQALKEMQEVAVLMKFH
;
A
#
# COMPACT_ATOMS: atom_id res chain seq x y z
N GLN A 1 -0.07 -16.61 2.30
CA GLN A 1 -0.26 -17.74 3.21
C GLN A 1 -0.92 -17.24 4.49
N ASP A 2 -2.07 -17.79 4.85
CA ASP A 2 -2.78 -17.45 6.08
C ASP A 2 -1.88 -17.75 7.29
N ILE A 3 -1.69 -16.76 8.16
CA ILE A 3 -0.93 -16.96 9.41
C ILE A 3 -1.81 -17.49 10.55
N GLY A 4 -3.14 -17.56 10.32
CA GLY A 4 -4.09 -18.16 11.28
C GLY A 4 -4.15 -17.45 12.63
N VAL A 5 -3.72 -16.17 12.71
CA VAL A 5 -3.67 -15.42 13.96
C VAL A 5 -4.97 -14.67 14.17
N LYS A 6 -5.50 -14.71 15.38
CA LYS A 6 -6.65 -13.92 15.81
C LYS A 6 -6.25 -13.07 17.01
N GLY A 7 -6.76 -11.86 17.08
CA GLY A 7 -6.57 -10.94 18.21
C GLY A 7 -7.83 -10.15 18.50
N ILE A 8 -7.97 -9.72 19.74
CA ILE A 8 -9.02 -8.82 20.19
C ILE A 8 -8.32 -7.59 20.76
N VAL A 9 -8.85 -6.43 20.49
CA VAL A 9 -8.35 -5.14 20.97
C VAL A 9 -9.39 -4.53 21.87
N HIS A 10 -8.99 -4.03 23.02
CA HIS A 10 -9.90 -3.54 24.07
C HIS A 10 -9.79 -2.03 24.30
N THR A 11 -8.74 -1.38 23.77
CA THR A 11 -8.50 0.05 23.99
C THR A 11 -8.10 0.74 22.69
N VAL A 12 -8.33 2.05 22.63
CA VAL A 12 -7.86 2.90 21.51
C VAL A 12 -6.33 2.90 21.45
N ALA A 13 -5.65 2.95 22.60
CA ALA A 13 -4.19 2.94 22.66
C ALA A 13 -3.57 1.66 22.03
N GLU A 14 -4.20 0.50 22.23
CA GLU A 14 -3.76 -0.73 21.57
C GLU A 14 -3.88 -0.68 20.05
N ILE A 15 -4.87 0.05 19.51
CA ILE A 15 -5.01 0.25 18.06
C ILE A 15 -3.98 1.27 17.56
N GLN A 16 -3.73 2.32 18.31
CA GLN A 16 -2.74 3.36 17.97
C GLN A 16 -1.30 2.84 17.95
N ASP A 17 -1.01 1.75 18.67
CA ASP A 17 0.29 1.04 18.60
C ASP A 17 0.37 0.16 17.33
N CYS A 18 0.34 0.79 16.16
CA CYS A 18 0.39 0.14 14.85
C CYS A 18 1.74 0.28 14.12
N HIS A 19 2.70 0.98 14.73
CA HIS A 19 4.03 1.19 14.16
C HIS A 19 5.02 0.06 14.44
N ASN A 20 4.64 -0.92 15.26
CA ASN A 20 5.46 -2.09 15.57
C ASN A 20 5.50 -3.05 14.37
N PRO A 21 6.65 -3.26 13.72
CA PRO A 21 6.75 -4.10 12.53
C PRO A 21 6.54 -5.60 12.82
N TYR A 22 6.56 -6.00 14.08
CA TYR A 22 6.33 -7.38 14.52
C TYR A 22 4.87 -7.65 14.90
N ASP A 23 4.03 -6.61 14.97
CA ASP A 23 2.60 -6.79 15.20
C ASP A 23 1.92 -7.35 13.95
N SER A 24 1.35 -8.53 14.07
CA SER A 24 0.61 -9.18 12.98
C SER A 24 -0.65 -8.41 12.56
N PHE A 25 -1.12 -7.48 13.39
CA PHE A 25 -2.32 -6.67 13.17
C PHE A 25 -2.03 -5.20 12.85
N ALA A 26 -0.75 -4.81 12.71
CA ALA A 26 -0.37 -3.43 12.42
C ALA A 26 -1.15 -2.84 11.24
N LEU A 27 -1.30 -3.58 10.14
CA LEU A 27 -2.06 -3.19 8.97
C LEU A 27 -3.54 -2.92 9.27
N HIS A 28 -4.19 -3.82 10.03
CA HIS A 28 -5.61 -3.67 10.39
C HIS A 28 -5.82 -2.48 11.31
N LYS A 29 -4.95 -2.29 12.30
CA LYS A 29 -4.95 -1.14 13.21
C LYS A 29 -4.76 0.18 12.44
N ALA A 30 -3.77 0.23 11.57
CA ALA A 30 -3.51 1.39 10.73
C ALA A 30 -4.68 1.71 9.79
N ALA A 31 -5.38 0.69 9.27
CA ALA A 31 -6.58 0.89 8.44
C ALA A 31 -7.71 1.57 9.22
N LEU A 32 -7.96 1.17 10.48
CA LEU A 32 -8.97 1.79 11.34
C LEU A 32 -8.63 3.26 11.65
N ILE A 33 -7.34 3.58 11.78
CA ILE A 33 -6.88 4.95 11.99
C ILE A 33 -7.00 5.76 10.70
N ALA A 34 -6.49 5.24 9.60
CA ALA A 34 -6.46 5.94 8.31
C ALA A 34 -7.86 6.22 7.73
N THR A 35 -8.85 5.38 8.07
CA THR A 35 -10.26 5.59 7.71
C THR A 35 -11.01 6.51 8.66
N GLY A 36 -10.36 7.02 9.72
CA GLY A 36 -10.94 7.96 10.68
C GLY A 36 -11.88 7.34 11.70
N ILE A 37 -11.97 6.01 11.79
CA ILE A 37 -12.74 5.32 12.84
C ILE A 37 -12.09 5.54 14.20
N ILE A 38 -10.76 5.42 14.24
CA ILE A 38 -9.95 5.60 15.45
C ILE A 38 -9.07 6.85 15.25
N PRO A 39 -9.01 7.77 16.22
CA PRO A 39 -8.11 8.92 16.14
C PRO A 39 -6.63 8.47 16.20
N LEU A 40 -5.75 9.21 15.50
CA LEU A 40 -4.33 8.85 15.40
C LEU A 40 -3.58 8.99 16.73
N SER A 41 -3.83 10.06 17.48
CA SER A 41 -3.04 10.44 18.66
C SER A 41 -3.88 11.03 19.81
N GLU A 42 -5.19 11.15 19.65
CA GLU A 42 -6.07 11.67 20.69
C GLU A 42 -6.52 10.56 21.62
N GLU A 43 -6.68 10.86 22.91
CA GLU A 43 -7.37 9.96 23.83
C GLU A 43 -8.85 9.88 23.44
N ALA A 44 -9.36 8.66 23.33
CA ALA A 44 -10.75 8.43 23.02
C ALA A 44 -11.25 7.17 23.73
N ASP A 45 -12.54 7.16 24.06
CA ASP A 45 -13.19 5.99 24.62
C ASP A 45 -13.66 5.06 23.48
N LEU A 46 -13.09 3.86 23.44
CA LEU A 46 -13.46 2.84 22.46
C LEU A 46 -14.97 2.50 22.57
N THR A 47 -15.54 2.52 23.77
CA THR A 47 -16.98 2.24 23.98
C THR A 47 -17.85 3.25 23.26
N GLU A 48 -17.50 4.54 23.33
CA GLU A 48 -18.25 5.60 22.66
C GLU A 48 -18.09 5.51 21.13
N ILE A 49 -16.91 5.12 20.63
CA ILE A 49 -16.69 4.87 19.19
C ILE A 49 -17.59 3.71 18.74
N LEU A 50 -17.59 2.60 19.45
CA LEU A 50 -18.40 1.42 19.10
C LEU A 50 -19.89 1.68 19.18
N LYS A 51 -20.37 2.51 20.13
CA LYS A 51 -21.76 2.96 20.19
C LYS A 51 -22.15 3.73 18.92
N ARG A 52 -21.31 4.66 18.46
CA ARG A 52 -21.55 5.42 17.24
C ARG A 52 -21.59 4.55 15.99
N LEU A 53 -20.79 3.48 15.96
CA LEU A 53 -20.78 2.50 14.88
C LEU A 53 -21.94 1.50 14.93
N GLY A 54 -22.65 1.44 16.05
CA GLY A 54 -23.74 0.48 16.26
C GLY A 54 -23.25 -0.92 16.67
N GLY A 55 -21.97 -1.11 16.99
CA GLY A 55 -21.41 -2.40 17.40
C GLY A 55 -19.91 -2.50 17.24
N GLY A 56 -19.37 -3.70 17.50
CA GLY A 56 -17.97 -4.03 17.30
C GLY A 56 -17.64 -4.26 15.83
N ILE A 57 -16.35 -4.12 15.49
CA ILE A 57 -15.82 -4.40 14.15
C ILE A 57 -15.07 -5.72 14.16
N TYR A 58 -15.40 -6.61 13.23
CA TYR A 58 -14.62 -7.79 12.93
C TYR A 58 -13.97 -7.59 11.55
N LEU A 59 -12.65 -7.47 11.53
CA LEU A 59 -11.87 -7.29 10.31
C LEU A 59 -10.99 -8.52 10.08
N SER A 60 -11.19 -9.19 8.95
CA SER A 60 -10.43 -10.37 8.56
C SER A 60 -9.84 -10.18 7.17
N THR A 61 -8.58 -10.54 7.01
CA THR A 61 -7.89 -10.48 5.72
C THR A 61 -7.17 -11.78 5.44
N GLN A 62 -7.09 -12.14 4.17
CA GLN A 62 -6.39 -13.32 3.70
C GLN A 62 -5.68 -13.04 2.38
N VAL A 63 -4.47 -13.58 2.25
CA VAL A 63 -3.72 -13.60 0.99
C VAL A 63 -3.54 -15.05 0.57
N ILE A 64 -4.05 -15.39 -0.61
CA ILE A 64 -4.04 -16.77 -1.12
C ILE A 64 -2.98 -16.89 -2.23
N GLY A 65 -2.13 -17.90 -2.14
CA GLY A 65 -1.19 -18.28 -3.21
C GLY A 65 0.06 -17.40 -3.34
N ILE A 66 0.19 -16.32 -2.56
CA ILE A 66 1.35 -15.41 -2.62
C ILE A 66 2.15 -15.50 -1.31
N PRO A 67 3.44 -15.83 -1.35
CA PRO A 67 4.28 -15.87 -0.16
C PRO A 67 4.46 -14.50 0.48
N LYS A 68 4.45 -14.42 1.81
CA LYS A 68 4.76 -13.21 2.54
C LYS A 68 6.20 -12.76 2.24
N GLY A 69 6.37 -11.47 1.91
CA GLY A 69 7.68 -10.89 1.56
C GLY A 69 8.14 -11.26 0.15
N SER A 70 7.21 -11.62 -0.74
CA SER A 70 7.49 -11.94 -2.16
C SER A 70 7.94 -10.74 -3.00
N GLY A 71 7.74 -9.51 -2.53
CA GLY A 71 8.02 -8.30 -3.30
C GLY A 71 6.95 -7.94 -4.34
N LEU A 72 5.78 -8.59 -4.28
CA LEU A 72 4.66 -8.34 -5.21
C LEU A 72 3.69 -7.26 -4.73
N GLY A 73 4.11 -6.31 -3.89
CA GLY A 73 3.26 -5.22 -3.41
C GLY A 73 2.07 -5.65 -2.54
N THR A 74 2.07 -6.90 -2.08
CA THR A 74 0.90 -7.52 -1.41
C THR A 74 0.44 -6.74 -0.18
N SER A 75 1.34 -6.11 0.55
CA SER A 75 1.01 -5.31 1.73
C SER A 75 0.16 -4.10 1.36
N SER A 76 0.60 -3.33 0.38
CA SER A 76 -0.09 -2.11 -0.07
C SER A 76 -1.42 -2.43 -0.75
N ILE A 77 -1.49 -3.53 -1.51
CA ILE A 77 -2.75 -4.01 -2.11
C ILE A 77 -3.74 -4.43 -1.02
N LEU A 78 -3.27 -5.16 -0.01
CA LEU A 78 -4.10 -5.57 1.13
C LEU A 78 -4.57 -4.38 1.95
N SER A 79 -3.71 -3.36 2.13
CA SER A 79 -4.08 -2.08 2.75
C SER A 79 -5.22 -1.40 1.99
N GLY A 80 -5.13 -1.35 0.66
CA GLY A 80 -6.18 -0.80 -0.19
C GLY A 80 -7.50 -1.57 -0.09
N ALA A 81 -7.44 -2.89 -0.07
CA ALA A 81 -8.62 -3.73 0.11
C ALA A 81 -9.28 -3.50 1.49
N CYS A 82 -8.48 -3.38 2.57
CA CYS A 82 -8.98 -3.07 3.90
C CYS A 82 -9.66 -1.70 3.95
N VAL A 83 -9.00 -0.66 3.43
CA VAL A 83 -9.52 0.71 3.42
C VAL A 83 -10.83 0.78 2.64
N LYS A 84 -10.86 0.19 1.44
CA LYS A 84 -12.06 0.15 0.61
C LYS A 84 -13.19 -0.58 1.31
N GLY A 85 -12.93 -1.78 1.84
CA GLY A 85 -13.94 -2.56 2.56
C GLY A 85 -14.50 -1.86 3.80
N ILE A 86 -13.66 -1.12 4.54
CA ILE A 86 -14.11 -0.32 5.68
C ILE A 86 -15.03 0.81 5.22
N PHE A 87 -14.69 1.56 4.16
CA PHE A 87 -15.56 2.62 3.65
C PHE A 87 -16.88 2.09 3.08
N GLU A 88 -16.86 0.96 2.38
CA GLU A 88 -18.08 0.28 1.92
C GLU A 88 -18.95 -0.15 3.11
N PHE A 89 -18.35 -0.69 4.18
CA PHE A 89 -19.05 -1.02 5.42
C PHE A 89 -19.70 0.21 6.07
N LEU A 90 -19.02 1.36 6.02
CA LEU A 90 -19.54 2.64 6.54
C LEU A 90 -20.56 3.32 5.61
N GLY A 91 -20.87 2.74 4.45
CA GLY A 91 -21.75 3.33 3.45
C GLY A 91 -21.14 4.56 2.76
N GLN A 92 -19.82 4.68 2.71
CA GLN A 92 -19.09 5.78 2.09
C GLN A 92 -18.42 5.32 0.81
N GLU A 93 -18.77 5.94 -0.30
CA GLU A 93 -18.05 5.72 -1.56
C GLU A 93 -16.77 6.55 -1.59
N LYS A 94 -15.67 5.92 -2.06
CA LYS A 94 -14.37 6.55 -2.24
C LYS A 94 -13.85 6.29 -3.64
N THR A 95 -13.31 7.33 -4.25
CA THR A 95 -12.60 7.19 -5.53
C THR A 95 -11.27 6.44 -5.34
N ASN A 96 -10.74 5.89 -6.41
CA ASN A 96 -9.44 5.23 -6.37
C ASN A 96 -8.33 6.20 -5.90
N GLU A 97 -8.36 7.45 -6.34
CA GLU A 97 -7.41 8.48 -5.92
C GLU A 97 -7.45 8.72 -4.41
N GLU A 98 -8.65 8.79 -3.81
CA GLU A 98 -8.79 8.90 -2.36
C GLU A 98 -8.22 7.67 -1.65
N ILE A 99 -8.51 6.47 -2.16
CA ILE A 99 -7.96 5.22 -1.60
C ILE A 99 -6.43 5.23 -1.66
N TYR A 100 -5.83 5.65 -2.79
CA TYR A 100 -4.36 5.72 -2.91
C TYR A 100 -3.74 6.64 -1.86
N GLN A 101 -4.33 7.81 -1.64
CA GLN A 101 -3.85 8.76 -0.63
C GLN A 101 -4.00 8.23 0.79
N ILE A 102 -5.10 7.56 1.09
CA ILE A 102 -5.34 6.97 2.40
C ILE A 102 -4.36 5.82 2.65
N VAL A 103 -4.10 4.97 1.66
CA VAL A 103 -3.12 3.87 1.78
C VAL A 103 -1.71 4.42 1.95
N LEU A 104 -1.35 5.51 1.24
CA LEU A 104 -0.08 6.19 1.46
C LEU A 104 0.04 6.69 2.90
N GLY A 105 -1.03 7.29 3.45
CA GLY A 105 -1.11 7.68 4.85
C GLY A 105 -0.92 6.49 5.80
N MET A 106 -1.54 5.35 5.51
CA MET A 106 -1.35 4.11 6.28
C MET A 106 0.12 3.66 6.32
N GLU A 107 0.81 3.68 5.18
CA GLU A 107 2.24 3.32 5.10
C GLU A 107 3.08 4.26 5.98
N GLN A 108 2.73 5.55 6.05
CA GLN A 108 3.41 6.50 6.92
C GLN A 108 3.12 6.21 8.41
N ILE A 109 1.86 5.95 8.78
CA ILE A 109 1.46 5.58 10.14
C ILE A 109 2.20 4.32 10.61
N MET A 110 2.32 3.32 9.75
CA MET A 110 3.07 2.08 10.05
C MET A 110 4.59 2.27 10.00
N SER A 111 5.09 3.46 9.64
CA SER A 111 6.52 3.75 9.47
C SER A 111 7.23 2.80 8.51
N THR A 112 6.53 2.32 7.48
CA THR A 112 7.12 1.43 6.45
C THR A 112 7.95 2.20 5.45
N GLY A 113 7.65 3.50 5.26
CA GLY A 113 8.35 4.37 4.31
C GLY A 113 8.07 4.05 2.85
N GLY A 114 6.99 3.30 2.57
CA GLY A 114 6.56 2.95 1.23
C GLY A 114 6.09 4.16 0.42
N GLY A 115 6.16 4.03 -0.90
CA GLY A 115 5.60 4.97 -1.86
C GLY A 115 4.17 4.60 -2.25
N TRP A 116 3.69 5.21 -3.32
CA TRP A 116 2.32 5.01 -3.83
C TRP A 116 2.22 3.99 -4.99
N GLN A 117 3.32 3.51 -5.53
CA GLN A 117 3.31 2.69 -6.75
C GLN A 117 2.60 1.35 -6.61
N ASP A 118 2.79 0.65 -5.50
CA ASP A 118 2.23 -0.68 -5.29
C ASP A 118 0.71 -0.65 -5.16
N GLN A 119 0.16 0.30 -4.40
CA GLN A 119 -1.29 0.43 -4.28
C GLN A 119 -1.93 0.89 -5.59
N VAL A 120 -1.33 1.84 -6.30
CA VAL A 120 -1.85 2.29 -7.59
C VAL A 120 -1.73 1.17 -8.63
N GLY A 121 -0.59 0.49 -8.64
CA GLY A 121 -0.34 -0.65 -9.52
C GLY A 121 -1.34 -1.79 -9.31
N GLY A 122 -1.62 -2.13 -8.06
CA GLY A 122 -2.46 -3.28 -7.71
C GLY A 122 -3.97 -3.01 -7.63
N LEU A 123 -4.38 -1.76 -7.38
CA LEU A 123 -5.80 -1.39 -7.28
C LEU A 123 -6.40 -0.88 -8.60
N THR A 124 -5.58 -0.65 -9.62
CA THR A 124 -6.00 -0.25 -10.94
C THR A 124 -5.69 -1.36 -11.95
N ASN A 125 -6.63 -1.70 -12.81
CA ASN A 125 -6.46 -2.73 -13.82
C ASN A 125 -5.58 -2.25 -14.98
N GLY A 126 -5.13 -3.20 -15.80
CA GLY A 126 -4.45 -2.96 -17.07
C GLY A 126 -2.97 -2.59 -16.94
N ILE A 127 -2.33 -2.39 -18.08
CA ILE A 127 -0.97 -1.85 -18.19
C ILE A 127 -1.07 -0.32 -18.17
N LYS A 128 -0.23 0.33 -17.38
CA LYS A 128 -0.35 1.77 -17.14
C LYS A 128 0.99 2.44 -16.86
N LEU A 129 1.11 3.67 -17.28
CA LEU A 129 2.16 4.58 -16.84
C LEU A 129 1.60 5.43 -15.69
N ILE A 130 2.27 5.39 -14.55
CA ILE A 130 1.88 6.15 -13.37
C ILE A 130 2.92 7.23 -13.13
N THR A 131 2.48 8.46 -13.05
CA THR A 131 3.34 9.62 -12.84
C THR A 131 2.81 10.51 -11.73
N THR A 132 3.67 11.34 -11.16
CA THR A 132 3.30 12.37 -10.20
C THR A 132 4.10 13.64 -10.45
N ARG A 133 3.57 14.77 -9.99
CA ARG A 133 4.32 16.04 -10.01
C ARG A 133 5.05 16.22 -8.69
N PRO A 134 6.22 16.85 -8.70
CA PRO A 134 6.92 17.20 -7.46
C PRO A 134 6.11 18.19 -6.63
N GLY A 135 6.28 18.15 -5.33
CA GLY A 135 5.64 19.09 -4.38
C GLY A 135 4.93 18.36 -3.24
N MET A 136 4.48 19.15 -2.26
CA MET A 136 3.80 18.64 -1.06
C MET A 136 2.40 18.09 -1.37
N ALA A 137 1.70 18.71 -2.33
CA ALA A 137 0.39 18.24 -2.81
C ALA A 137 0.57 17.32 -4.01
N GLN A 138 0.98 16.09 -3.75
CA GLN A 138 1.16 15.08 -4.79
C GLN A 138 -0.17 14.75 -5.46
N LYS A 139 -0.20 14.85 -6.80
CA LYS A 139 -1.30 14.34 -7.60
C LYS A 139 -0.78 13.17 -8.44
N ILE A 140 -1.34 12.00 -8.20
CA ILE A 140 -1.04 10.80 -8.96
C ILE A 140 -1.84 10.85 -10.26
N MET A 141 -1.15 10.66 -11.38
CA MET A 141 -1.74 10.57 -12.71
C MET A 141 -1.54 9.15 -13.22
N VAL A 142 -2.63 8.49 -13.58
CA VAL A 142 -2.63 7.14 -14.13
C VAL A 142 -3.03 7.24 -15.60
N GLU A 143 -2.14 6.82 -16.46
CA GLU A 143 -2.38 6.73 -17.90
C GLU A 143 -2.44 5.26 -18.31
N GLU A 144 -3.60 4.81 -18.75
CA GLU A 144 -3.79 3.46 -19.25
C GLU A 144 -3.11 3.34 -20.64
N ILE A 145 -2.34 2.26 -20.81
CA ILE A 145 -1.67 1.95 -22.07
C ILE A 145 -2.48 0.89 -22.78
N ASN A 146 -3.07 1.26 -23.91
CA ASN A 146 -3.80 0.33 -24.75
C ASN A 146 -2.81 -0.57 -25.49
N VAL A 147 -2.71 -1.82 -25.03
CA VAL A 147 -1.90 -2.86 -25.69
C VAL A 147 -2.81 -3.68 -26.60
N PRO A 148 -2.44 -3.91 -27.87
CA PRO A 148 -3.20 -4.77 -28.76
C PRO A 148 -3.42 -6.17 -28.15
N GLU A 149 -4.58 -6.77 -28.41
CA GLU A 149 -4.94 -8.07 -27.83
C GLU A 149 -3.93 -9.17 -28.17
N GLU A 150 -3.39 -9.15 -29.39
CA GLU A 150 -2.35 -10.10 -29.84
C GLU A 150 -1.06 -9.93 -29.02
N ALA A 151 -0.62 -8.70 -28.76
CA ALA A 151 0.57 -8.44 -27.94
C ALA A 151 0.34 -8.80 -26.46
N MET A 152 -0.88 -8.59 -25.97
CA MET A 152 -1.25 -9.02 -24.62
C MET A 152 -1.24 -10.54 -24.49
N ALA A 153 -1.74 -11.27 -25.48
CA ALA A 153 -1.71 -12.72 -25.49
C ALA A 153 -0.26 -13.24 -25.53
N GLU A 154 0.60 -12.66 -26.37
CA GLU A 154 2.03 -13.00 -26.41
C GLU A 154 2.74 -12.71 -25.08
N LEU A 155 2.44 -11.56 -24.45
CA LEU A 155 2.99 -11.22 -23.13
C LEU A 155 2.58 -12.26 -22.08
N GLN A 156 1.30 -12.66 -22.06
CA GLN A 156 0.81 -13.68 -21.12
C GLN A 156 1.46 -15.05 -21.33
N GLU A 157 1.69 -15.43 -22.56
CA GLU A 157 2.35 -16.70 -22.90
C GLU A 157 3.83 -16.71 -22.47
N ARG A 158 4.52 -15.58 -22.60
CA ARG A 158 5.97 -15.46 -22.33
C ARG A 158 6.29 -15.00 -20.91
N PHE A 159 5.30 -14.51 -20.16
CA PHE A 159 5.52 -13.99 -18.82
C PHE A 159 5.72 -15.09 -17.80
N ALA A 160 6.86 -15.05 -17.10
CA ALA A 160 7.16 -15.98 -16.04
C ALA A 160 7.55 -15.24 -14.76
N VAL A 161 7.03 -15.69 -13.62
CA VAL A 161 7.39 -15.20 -12.29
C VAL A 161 8.24 -16.25 -11.59
N ILE A 162 9.46 -15.88 -11.21
CA ILE A 162 10.38 -16.75 -10.49
C ILE A 162 10.55 -16.23 -9.07
N TYR A 163 10.12 -17.03 -8.10
CA TYR A 163 10.32 -16.72 -6.69
C TYR A 163 11.73 -17.14 -6.25
N THR A 164 12.56 -16.17 -5.86
CA THR A 164 13.95 -16.40 -5.47
C THR A 164 14.14 -17.01 -4.07
N GLY A 165 13.05 -17.13 -3.31
CA GLY A 165 13.11 -17.59 -1.91
C GLY A 165 13.66 -16.56 -0.92
N GLN A 166 14.12 -15.41 -1.38
CA GLN A 166 14.67 -14.36 -0.51
C GLN A 166 13.53 -13.46 0.01
N ARG A 167 13.47 -13.31 1.32
CA ARG A 167 12.62 -12.33 1.98
C ARG A 167 13.45 -11.12 2.36
N ARG A 168 13.09 -9.94 1.87
CA ARG A 168 13.74 -8.69 2.25
C ARG A 168 12.78 -7.81 3.01
N LEU A 169 13.26 -7.13 4.04
CA LEU A 169 12.53 -6.03 4.65
C LEU A 169 12.68 -4.81 3.74
N ALA A 170 11.65 -4.49 2.97
CA ALA A 170 11.63 -3.35 2.05
C ALA A 170 12.03 -2.04 2.75
N ARG A 171 11.65 -1.86 4.01
CA ARG A 171 11.96 -0.68 4.83
C ARG A 171 13.46 -0.33 4.84
N ASN A 172 14.35 -1.29 4.99
CA ASN A 172 15.78 -1.01 5.05
C ASN A 172 16.32 -0.56 3.70
N LEU A 173 15.89 -1.21 2.62
CA LEU A 173 16.28 -0.83 1.26
C LEU A 173 15.76 0.56 0.90
N LEU A 174 14.49 0.86 1.18
CA LEU A 174 13.88 2.17 0.94
C LEU A 174 14.61 3.28 1.71
N ARG A 175 14.97 3.03 2.96
CA ARG A 175 15.75 4.01 3.76
C ARG A 175 17.10 4.32 3.14
N ASP A 176 17.79 3.32 2.61
CA ASP A 176 19.10 3.50 1.97
C ASP A 176 18.97 4.28 0.65
N VAL A 177 17.95 3.99 -0.16
CA VAL A 177 17.64 4.72 -1.40
C VAL A 177 17.29 6.18 -1.11
N VAL A 178 16.37 6.43 -0.17
CA VAL A 178 15.96 7.78 0.24
C VAL A 178 17.14 8.53 0.84
N GLY A 179 17.94 7.89 1.70
CA GLY A 179 19.14 8.48 2.29
C GLY A 179 20.19 8.85 1.23
N GLY A 180 20.36 8.02 0.21
CA GLY A 180 21.22 8.31 -0.93
C GLY A 180 20.76 9.51 -1.75
N TYR A 181 19.44 9.61 -2.00
CA TYR A 181 18.85 10.71 -2.73
C TYR A 181 18.92 12.05 -1.95
N ILE A 182 18.50 12.04 -0.67
CA ILE A 182 18.56 13.24 0.20
C ILE A 182 20.01 13.70 0.39
N GLY A 183 20.95 12.75 0.54
CA GLY A 183 22.38 13.02 0.63
C GLY A 183 23.03 13.42 -0.70
N ALA A 184 22.24 13.57 -1.76
CA ALA A 184 22.67 13.93 -3.11
C ALA A 184 23.85 13.08 -3.62
N ARG A 185 23.87 11.78 -3.29
CA ARG A 185 24.87 10.85 -3.83
C ARG A 185 24.72 10.74 -5.34
N PRO A 186 25.76 11.06 -6.14
CA PRO A 186 25.66 11.12 -7.60
C PRO A 186 25.09 9.85 -8.23
N GLU A 187 25.53 8.69 -7.78
CA GLU A 187 25.08 7.39 -8.27
C GLU A 187 23.58 7.14 -7.97
N SER A 188 23.10 7.55 -6.78
CA SER A 188 21.69 7.38 -6.41
C SER A 188 20.78 8.32 -7.22
N VAL A 189 21.20 9.57 -7.41
CA VAL A 189 20.47 10.55 -8.19
C VAL A 189 20.43 10.15 -9.66
N GLN A 190 21.56 9.68 -10.20
CA GLN A 190 21.65 9.25 -11.59
C GLN A 190 20.78 8.01 -11.85
N ALA A 191 20.86 6.99 -10.96
CA ALA A 191 20.06 5.78 -11.09
C ALA A 191 18.54 6.07 -11.09
N LEU A 192 18.08 6.99 -10.22
CA LEU A 192 16.66 7.39 -10.20
C LEU A 192 16.22 8.11 -11.47
N LYS A 193 17.08 8.95 -12.06
CA LYS A 193 16.81 9.58 -13.36
C LYS A 193 16.72 8.56 -14.49
N GLU A 194 17.66 7.64 -14.54
CA GLU A 194 17.67 6.57 -15.55
C GLU A 194 16.43 5.67 -15.41
N MET A 195 16.02 5.32 -14.20
CA MET A 195 14.76 4.58 -13.98
C MET A 195 13.54 5.34 -14.50
N GLN A 196 13.48 6.66 -14.29
CA GLN A 196 12.39 7.49 -14.80
C GLN A 196 12.38 7.53 -16.34
N GLU A 197 13.54 7.69 -16.96
CA GLU A 197 13.68 7.70 -18.42
C GLU A 197 13.26 6.34 -19.02
N VAL A 198 13.72 5.23 -18.44
CA VAL A 198 13.35 3.87 -18.86
C VAL A 198 11.84 3.64 -18.72
N ALA A 199 11.22 4.07 -17.63
CA ALA A 199 9.77 3.93 -17.46
C ALA A 199 8.97 4.66 -18.55
N VAL A 200 9.43 5.84 -18.98
CA VAL A 200 8.80 6.57 -20.09
C VAL A 200 9.06 5.87 -21.42
N LEU A 201 10.27 5.37 -21.66
CA LEU A 201 10.59 4.64 -22.89
C LEU A 201 9.78 3.37 -23.04
N MET A 202 9.57 2.62 -21.96
CA MET A 202 8.75 1.40 -21.98
C MET A 202 7.30 1.62 -22.42
N LYS A 203 6.77 2.84 -22.36
CA LYS A 203 5.45 3.18 -22.87
C LYS A 203 5.38 3.14 -24.40
N PHE A 204 6.50 3.39 -25.08
CA PHE A 204 6.56 3.54 -26.53
C PHE A 204 7.11 2.31 -27.27
N HIS A 205 7.50 1.30 -26.53
CA HIS A 205 8.03 0.03 -27.04
C HIS A 205 7.17 -1.16 -26.62
#